data_2698054e6512b40226403908111335d1
#
_entry.id   2698054e6512b40226403908111335d1
#
_cell.length_a   1.000
_cell.length_b   1.000
_cell.length_c   1.000
_cell.angle_alpha   90.00
_cell.angle_beta   90.00
_cell.angle_gamma   90.00
#
_symmetry.space_group_name_H-M   'P 1'
#
loop_
_entity.id
_entity.type
_entity.pdbx_description
1 polymer ?
#
loop_
_entity_poly.entity_id
_entity_poly.type
_entity_poly.pdbx_seq_one_letter_code
_entity_poly.pdbx_strand_id
1 'polypeptide(L)'
;MVESEHGEALEDTERLQGRGALVNNVKAASALAGAIRSTLGPKGLNKMLVEADGSSIVTNDGVTVLENANVEHPTAKMLIQASSSQDRAARDGTTTTIILASEMLQNAMELVSMGVHPSVIVNGYSIALSEAIEEAKRIARAPGKTGMGLAVRTALEGKGDTRTCDFFAKLAMGAAERLAQEGGGEDFERLRVKRIQVSEGEILDSELVDGLILPKSRVDIHMPDSINGGLVAILDGELEQRSLEISASIEIDSPGALSAFHEKKIENLRSQIGHLAKLGVDLLVVRDGIADEAINMLTSHGITAYRRFERPDLELLSVITGAKISRNIMEISPNDLGDFSNHFERRISDVKHTIIEGSKGTGMTVIVRGTSKTIREEGIRIFDDGLGVAHRLIRNPDVLPGGGASYAHLSRYLRSFALSCANREQLAIEAFASALESIPRVLAEN
;
A
#
# COMPACT_ATOMS: atom_id res chain seq x y z
N MET A 1 -19.60 46.82 -30.11
CA MET A 1 -19.20 45.50 -30.62
C MET A 1 -17.73 45.32 -30.30
N VAL A 2 -17.44 44.60 -29.27
CA VAL A 2 -16.09 44.10 -28.99
C VAL A 2 -16.35 42.60 -28.72
N GLU A 3 -16.25 41.79 -29.77
CA GLU A 3 -16.24 40.33 -29.67
C GLU A 3 -14.88 39.91 -29.10
N SER A 4 -14.94 39.12 -28.08
CA SER A 4 -13.82 38.67 -27.27
C SER A 4 -12.95 37.66 -28.00
N GLU A 5 -11.67 37.96 -28.13
CA GLU A 5 -10.58 37.06 -28.61
C GLU A 5 -10.26 35.90 -27.65
N HIS A 6 -11.22 35.37 -26.94
CA HIS A 6 -11.01 34.27 -26.00
C HIS A 6 -11.52 32.91 -26.51
N GLY A 7 -11.88 32.81 -27.81
CA GLY A 7 -12.46 31.62 -28.42
C GLY A 7 -11.50 30.52 -28.81
N GLU A 8 -10.25 30.81 -29.15
CA GLU A 8 -9.36 29.84 -29.83
C GLU A 8 -8.58 28.88 -28.89
N ALA A 9 -8.61 29.10 -27.58
CA ALA A 9 -7.85 28.24 -26.66
C ALA A 9 -8.62 27.00 -26.13
N LEU A 10 -9.88 26.79 -26.56
CA LEU A 10 -10.78 25.77 -25.98
C LEU A 10 -11.57 24.97 -27.04
N GLU A 11 -11.04 24.81 -28.24
CA GLU A 11 -11.76 24.21 -29.38
C GLU A 11 -12.22 22.75 -29.19
N ASP A 12 -11.67 22.01 -28.22
CA ASP A 12 -12.06 20.62 -27.94
C ASP A 12 -12.74 20.43 -26.57
N THR A 13 -13.25 21.50 -25.93
CA THR A 13 -13.82 21.42 -24.59
C THR A 13 -15.35 21.61 -24.61
N GLU A 14 -16.10 20.55 -24.31
CA GLU A 14 -17.54 20.65 -24.10
C GLU A 14 -17.85 21.46 -22.83
N ARG A 15 -18.50 22.62 -22.98
CA ARG A 15 -18.79 23.55 -21.88
C ARG A 15 -20.24 23.43 -21.43
N LEU A 16 -20.46 22.79 -20.30
CA LEU A 16 -21.76 22.76 -19.62
C LEU A 16 -21.85 23.82 -18.54
N GLN A 17 -22.98 24.54 -18.44
CA GLN A 17 -23.17 25.61 -17.48
C GLN A 17 -24.49 25.47 -16.69
N GLY A 18 -24.51 26.05 -15.49
CA GLY A 18 -25.69 26.16 -14.65
C GLY A 18 -26.29 24.81 -14.24
N ARG A 19 -27.61 24.69 -14.32
CA ARG A 19 -28.34 23.47 -13.90
C ARG A 19 -27.99 22.25 -14.74
N GLY A 20 -27.66 22.44 -16.02
CA GLY A 20 -27.24 21.33 -16.90
C GLY A 20 -25.96 20.66 -16.42
N ALA A 21 -24.97 21.46 -15.99
CA ALA A 21 -23.73 20.93 -15.42
C ALA A 21 -23.96 20.17 -14.12
N LEU A 22 -24.82 20.66 -13.23
CA LEU A 22 -25.19 19.96 -11.99
C LEU A 22 -25.81 18.57 -12.27
N VAL A 23 -26.79 18.54 -13.19
CA VAL A 23 -27.44 17.27 -13.59
C VAL A 23 -26.43 16.27 -14.17
N ASN A 24 -25.53 16.75 -15.04
CA ASN A 24 -24.51 15.90 -15.64
C ASN A 24 -23.55 15.34 -14.60
N ASN A 25 -23.10 16.16 -13.65
CA ASN A 25 -22.22 15.73 -12.55
C ASN A 25 -22.88 14.65 -11.67
N VAL A 26 -24.16 14.85 -11.32
CA VAL A 26 -24.91 13.87 -10.53
C VAL A 26 -25.12 12.55 -11.30
N LYS A 27 -25.43 12.63 -12.60
CA LYS A 27 -25.53 11.43 -13.45
C LYS A 27 -24.23 10.64 -13.51
N ALA A 28 -23.09 11.33 -13.67
CA ALA A 28 -21.79 10.67 -13.69
C ALA A 28 -21.46 9.99 -12.34
N ALA A 29 -21.75 10.66 -11.21
CA ALA A 29 -21.61 10.07 -9.89
C ALA A 29 -22.51 8.83 -9.70
N SER A 30 -23.76 8.90 -10.14
CA SER A 30 -24.73 7.80 -10.04
C SER A 30 -24.33 6.61 -10.90
N ALA A 31 -23.83 6.85 -12.12
CA ALA A 31 -23.33 5.80 -13.00
C ALA A 31 -22.13 5.07 -12.39
N LEU A 32 -21.18 5.85 -11.80
CA LEU A 32 -20.02 5.29 -11.11
C LEU A 32 -20.44 4.42 -9.92
N ALA A 33 -21.31 4.92 -9.05
CA ALA A 33 -21.84 4.17 -7.90
C ALA A 33 -22.60 2.92 -8.35
N GLY A 34 -23.41 3.01 -9.41
CA GLY A 34 -24.14 1.87 -9.99
C GLY A 34 -23.21 0.75 -10.46
N ALA A 35 -22.02 1.08 -10.99
CA ALA A 35 -21.06 0.09 -11.44
C ALA A 35 -20.48 -0.77 -10.31
N ILE A 36 -20.32 -0.19 -9.09
CA ILE A 36 -19.71 -0.88 -7.97
C ILE A 36 -20.68 -1.28 -6.84
N ARG A 37 -21.92 -0.79 -6.86
CA ARG A 37 -22.92 -1.02 -5.80
C ARG A 37 -23.10 -2.50 -5.46
N SER A 38 -23.09 -3.37 -6.46
CA SER A 38 -23.23 -4.82 -6.29
C SER A 38 -22.01 -5.51 -5.71
N THR A 39 -20.88 -4.82 -5.49
CA THR A 39 -19.70 -5.41 -4.84
C THR A 39 -19.72 -5.23 -3.31
N LEU A 40 -20.64 -4.40 -2.78
CA LEU A 40 -20.68 -4.09 -1.35
C LEU A 40 -21.17 -5.25 -0.51
N GLY A 41 -20.43 -5.56 0.56
CA GLY A 41 -20.84 -6.47 1.63
C GLY A 41 -20.45 -7.93 1.39
N PRO A 42 -20.80 -8.82 2.34
CA PRO A 42 -20.34 -10.21 2.36
C PRO A 42 -20.87 -11.07 1.23
N LYS A 43 -21.94 -10.66 0.57
CA LYS A 43 -22.51 -11.29 -0.62
C LYS A 43 -22.27 -10.48 -1.88
N GLY A 44 -21.34 -9.51 -1.84
CA GLY A 44 -20.96 -8.70 -2.98
C GLY A 44 -20.48 -9.55 -4.15
N LEU A 45 -20.85 -9.15 -5.38
CA LEU A 45 -20.49 -9.85 -6.60
C LEU A 45 -19.13 -9.35 -7.12
N ASN A 46 -18.29 -10.27 -7.58
CA ASN A 46 -17.06 -9.91 -8.28
C ASN A 46 -17.35 -9.23 -9.62
N LYS A 47 -16.54 -8.28 -10.00
CA LYS A 47 -16.52 -7.66 -11.34
C LYS A 47 -15.38 -8.23 -12.15
N MET A 48 -15.63 -8.49 -13.42
CA MET A 48 -14.62 -8.84 -14.40
C MET A 48 -14.34 -7.62 -15.27
N LEU A 49 -13.11 -7.17 -15.26
CA LEU A 49 -12.59 -6.12 -16.13
C LEU A 49 -11.74 -6.77 -17.20
N VAL A 50 -11.98 -6.43 -18.45
CA VAL A 50 -11.19 -6.93 -19.59
C VAL A 50 -10.43 -5.75 -20.16
N GLU A 51 -9.11 -5.82 -20.13
CA GLU A 51 -8.22 -4.80 -20.69
C GLU A 51 -8.11 -4.92 -22.22
N ALA A 52 -7.59 -3.88 -22.86
CA ALA A 52 -7.47 -3.84 -24.31
C ALA A 52 -6.50 -4.89 -24.88
N ASP A 53 -5.56 -5.39 -24.08
CA ASP A 53 -4.62 -6.46 -24.41
C ASP A 53 -5.22 -7.87 -24.24
N GLY A 54 -6.47 -7.98 -23.79
CA GLY A 54 -7.18 -9.24 -23.53
C GLY A 54 -6.91 -9.82 -22.15
N SER A 55 -6.13 -9.18 -21.29
CA SER A 55 -6.01 -9.56 -19.89
C SER A 55 -7.31 -9.30 -19.13
N SER A 56 -7.59 -10.11 -18.12
CA SER A 56 -8.80 -9.96 -17.31
C SER A 56 -8.49 -9.92 -15.82
N ILE A 57 -9.04 -8.94 -15.14
CA ILE A 57 -8.98 -8.77 -13.69
C ILE A 57 -10.37 -9.11 -13.13
N VAL A 58 -10.43 -10.03 -12.17
CA VAL A 58 -11.65 -10.37 -11.45
C VAL A 58 -11.48 -9.97 -10.00
N THR A 59 -12.28 -9.00 -9.56
CA THR A 59 -12.18 -8.45 -8.20
C THR A 59 -13.53 -7.92 -7.71
N ASN A 60 -13.72 -7.87 -6.40
CA ASN A 60 -14.83 -7.15 -5.77
C ASN A 60 -14.36 -5.85 -5.07
N ASP A 61 -13.06 -5.58 -5.09
CA ASP A 61 -12.53 -4.34 -4.54
C ASP A 61 -12.93 -3.13 -5.39
N GLY A 62 -13.64 -2.18 -4.77
CA GLY A 62 -14.16 -1.00 -5.46
C GLY A 62 -13.09 -0.11 -6.05
N VAL A 63 -11.94 0.06 -5.38
CA VAL A 63 -10.81 0.88 -5.89
C VAL A 63 -10.21 0.24 -7.12
N THR A 64 -9.90 -1.05 -7.06
CA THR A 64 -9.34 -1.79 -8.20
C THR A 64 -10.27 -1.72 -9.42
N VAL A 65 -11.60 -1.85 -9.23
CA VAL A 65 -12.57 -1.72 -10.32
C VAL A 65 -12.52 -0.32 -10.92
N LEU A 66 -12.44 0.72 -10.11
CA LEU A 66 -12.53 2.11 -10.56
C LEU A 66 -11.22 2.64 -11.16
N GLU A 67 -10.08 2.23 -10.66
CA GLU A 67 -8.76 2.63 -11.17
C GLU A 67 -8.48 2.03 -12.55
N ASN A 68 -9.00 0.81 -12.80
CA ASN A 68 -8.91 0.16 -14.11
C ASN A 68 -10.07 0.52 -15.06
N ALA A 69 -11.06 1.27 -14.59
CA ALA A 69 -12.13 1.79 -15.45
C ALA A 69 -11.64 3.04 -16.19
N ASN A 70 -11.80 3.06 -17.52
CA ASN A 70 -11.48 4.24 -18.32
C ASN A 70 -12.54 5.32 -18.11
N VAL A 71 -12.37 6.15 -17.07
CA VAL A 71 -13.31 7.20 -16.69
C VAL A 71 -12.77 8.56 -17.10
N GLU A 72 -13.51 9.26 -17.97
CA GLU A 72 -13.13 10.60 -18.46
C GLU A 72 -13.77 11.74 -17.68
N HIS A 73 -14.99 11.54 -17.14
CA HIS A 73 -15.78 12.59 -16.51
C HIS A 73 -15.10 13.15 -15.25
N PRO A 74 -14.93 14.50 -15.12
CA PRO A 74 -14.19 15.13 -14.01
C PRO A 74 -14.76 14.78 -12.62
N THR A 75 -16.09 14.81 -12.45
CA THR A 75 -16.75 14.46 -11.17
C THR A 75 -16.49 13.01 -10.79
N ALA A 76 -16.54 12.09 -11.75
CA ALA A 76 -16.24 10.69 -11.47
C ALA A 76 -14.75 10.51 -11.07
N LYS A 77 -13.82 11.20 -11.71
CA LYS A 77 -12.40 11.23 -11.31
C LYS A 77 -12.21 11.74 -9.87
N MET A 78 -12.94 12.79 -9.47
CA MET A 78 -12.90 13.29 -8.09
C MET A 78 -13.39 12.25 -7.08
N LEU A 79 -14.46 11.52 -7.41
CA LEU A 79 -14.98 10.45 -6.55
C LEU A 79 -14.01 9.26 -6.45
N ILE A 80 -13.36 8.88 -7.55
CA ILE A 80 -12.30 7.87 -7.54
C ILE A 80 -11.14 8.32 -6.64
N GLN A 81 -10.69 9.56 -6.74
CA GLN A 81 -9.65 10.11 -5.86
C GLN A 81 -10.07 10.09 -4.38
N ALA A 82 -11.34 10.39 -4.07
CA ALA A 82 -11.86 10.30 -2.71
C ALA A 82 -11.83 8.86 -2.19
N SER A 83 -12.24 7.89 -3.01
CA SER A 83 -12.17 6.46 -2.69
C SER A 83 -10.74 5.98 -2.50
N SER A 84 -9.80 6.35 -3.38
CA SER A 84 -8.37 6.01 -3.24
C SER A 84 -7.72 6.67 -2.02
N SER A 85 -8.23 7.85 -1.61
CA SER A 85 -7.79 8.49 -0.36
C SER A 85 -8.31 7.74 0.87
N GLN A 86 -9.55 7.24 0.82
CA GLN A 86 -10.13 6.40 1.86
C GLN A 86 -9.35 5.08 1.97
N ASP A 87 -8.99 4.45 0.84
CA ASP A 87 -8.16 3.25 0.84
C ASP A 87 -6.82 3.49 1.53
N ARG A 88 -6.11 4.54 1.14
CA ARG A 88 -4.82 4.90 1.77
C ARG A 88 -4.96 5.17 3.27
N ALA A 89 -6.06 5.80 3.67
CA ALA A 89 -6.29 6.16 5.07
C ALA A 89 -6.74 4.98 5.93
N ALA A 90 -7.60 4.08 5.45
CA ALA A 90 -8.29 3.08 6.25
C ALA A 90 -8.18 1.63 5.75
N ARG A 91 -7.74 1.42 4.51
CA ARG A 91 -7.72 0.11 3.83
C ARG A 91 -9.08 -0.56 3.77
N ASP A 92 -10.13 0.22 3.95
CA ASP A 92 -11.51 -0.25 3.90
C ASP A 92 -12.47 0.91 3.62
N GLY A 93 -13.73 0.59 3.24
CA GLY A 93 -14.79 1.56 3.02
C GLY A 93 -14.77 2.27 1.66
N THR A 94 -13.99 1.82 0.71
CA THR A 94 -13.83 2.42 -0.63
C THR A 94 -15.15 2.48 -1.41
N THR A 95 -15.84 1.35 -1.54
CA THR A 95 -17.16 1.24 -2.18
C THR A 95 -18.22 2.07 -1.43
N THR A 96 -18.19 2.04 -0.09
CA THR A 96 -19.08 2.82 0.77
C THR A 96 -18.96 4.31 0.51
N THR A 97 -17.73 4.83 0.37
CA THR A 97 -17.44 6.24 0.08
C THR A 97 -18.12 6.71 -1.20
N ILE A 98 -18.03 5.94 -2.28
CA ILE A 98 -18.64 6.28 -3.58
C ILE A 98 -20.17 6.24 -3.50
N ILE A 99 -20.73 5.22 -2.87
CA ILE A 99 -22.19 5.08 -2.71
C ILE A 99 -22.74 6.26 -1.91
N LEU A 100 -22.16 6.58 -0.77
CA LEU A 100 -22.60 7.71 0.06
C LEU A 100 -22.49 9.04 -0.67
N ALA A 101 -21.36 9.30 -1.32
CA ALA A 101 -21.18 10.54 -2.08
C ALA A 101 -22.18 10.69 -3.21
N SER A 102 -22.48 9.60 -3.93
CA SER A 102 -23.50 9.59 -4.99
C SER A 102 -24.90 9.86 -4.44
N GLU A 103 -25.30 9.20 -3.36
CA GLU A 103 -26.62 9.40 -2.73
C GLU A 103 -26.76 10.83 -2.16
N MET A 104 -25.69 11.37 -1.55
CA MET A 104 -25.67 12.77 -1.08
C MET A 104 -25.88 13.76 -2.23
N LEU A 105 -25.21 13.52 -3.39
CA LEU A 105 -25.35 14.36 -4.58
C LEU A 105 -26.75 14.26 -5.17
N GLN A 106 -27.37 13.07 -5.21
CA GLN A 106 -28.75 12.89 -5.68
C GLN A 106 -29.74 13.66 -4.79
N ASN A 107 -29.67 13.46 -3.47
CA ASN A 107 -30.51 14.16 -2.50
C ASN A 107 -30.30 15.68 -2.55
N ALA A 108 -29.07 16.14 -2.73
CA ALA A 108 -28.78 17.56 -2.93
C ALA A 108 -29.44 18.11 -4.21
N MET A 109 -29.41 17.36 -5.30
CA MET A 109 -30.04 17.77 -6.56
C MET A 109 -31.58 17.88 -6.43
N GLU A 110 -32.19 17.01 -5.66
CA GLU A 110 -33.61 17.11 -5.34
C GLU A 110 -33.95 18.41 -4.60
N LEU A 111 -33.17 18.73 -3.55
CA LEU A 111 -33.30 19.98 -2.80
C LEU A 111 -33.08 21.23 -3.68
N VAL A 112 -32.11 21.21 -4.57
CA VAL A 112 -31.89 22.28 -5.57
C VAL A 112 -33.10 22.41 -6.48
N SER A 113 -33.73 21.30 -6.86
CA SER A 113 -34.91 21.28 -7.69
C SER A 113 -36.12 21.88 -6.96
N MET A 114 -36.17 21.77 -5.64
CA MET A 114 -37.19 22.39 -4.76
C MET A 114 -36.88 23.86 -4.44
N GLY A 115 -35.79 24.42 -4.99
CA GLY A 115 -35.41 25.83 -4.80
C GLY A 115 -34.52 26.12 -3.57
N VAL A 116 -33.94 25.08 -2.96
CA VAL A 116 -32.94 25.29 -1.90
C VAL A 116 -31.61 25.69 -2.53
N HIS A 117 -30.99 26.74 -2.02
CA HIS A 117 -29.72 27.22 -2.56
C HIS A 117 -28.59 26.25 -2.23
N PRO A 118 -27.67 25.94 -3.15
CA PRO A 118 -26.56 24.99 -2.91
C PRO A 118 -25.72 25.29 -1.69
N SER A 119 -25.47 26.57 -1.36
CA SER A 119 -24.70 26.94 -0.17
C SER A 119 -25.37 26.51 1.15
N VAL A 120 -26.70 26.55 1.20
CA VAL A 120 -27.47 26.07 2.37
C VAL A 120 -27.34 24.55 2.52
N ILE A 121 -27.35 23.82 1.38
CA ILE A 121 -27.17 22.38 1.37
C ILE A 121 -25.77 22.00 1.88
N VAL A 122 -24.74 22.66 1.36
CA VAL A 122 -23.34 22.44 1.79
C VAL A 122 -23.17 22.72 3.30
N ASN A 123 -23.74 23.82 3.80
CA ASN A 123 -23.69 24.16 5.21
C ASN A 123 -24.43 23.12 6.06
N GLY A 124 -25.63 22.71 5.66
CA GLY A 124 -26.40 21.68 6.35
C GLY A 124 -25.67 20.32 6.35
N TYR A 125 -25.03 19.93 5.25
CA TYR A 125 -24.20 18.71 5.19
C TYR A 125 -22.99 18.79 6.11
N SER A 126 -22.35 19.95 6.23
CA SER A 126 -21.23 20.15 7.15
C SER A 126 -21.66 20.03 8.62
N ILE A 127 -22.83 20.57 8.98
CA ILE A 127 -23.42 20.42 10.31
C ILE A 127 -23.75 18.96 10.59
N ALA A 128 -24.45 18.30 9.65
CA ALA A 128 -24.80 16.89 9.77
C ALA A 128 -23.57 15.97 9.92
N LEU A 129 -22.49 16.26 9.20
CA LEU A 129 -21.24 15.51 9.31
C LEU A 129 -20.62 15.65 10.69
N SER A 130 -20.55 16.88 11.23
CA SER A 130 -19.98 17.13 12.56
C SER A 130 -20.75 16.39 13.63
N GLU A 131 -22.08 16.48 13.61
CA GLU A 131 -22.96 15.78 14.55
C GLU A 131 -22.90 14.26 14.42
N ALA A 132 -22.83 13.76 13.18
CA ALA A 132 -22.70 12.33 12.92
C ALA A 132 -21.37 11.77 13.46
N ILE A 133 -20.24 12.51 13.34
CA ILE A 133 -18.94 12.11 13.88
C ILE A 133 -18.99 12.06 15.42
N GLU A 134 -19.55 13.06 16.07
CA GLU A 134 -19.67 13.07 17.54
C GLU A 134 -20.55 11.91 18.04
N GLU A 135 -21.68 11.67 17.38
CA GLU A 135 -22.54 10.53 17.72
C GLU A 135 -21.85 9.19 17.44
N ALA A 136 -21.10 9.06 16.35
CA ALA A 136 -20.32 7.86 16.04
C ALA A 136 -19.30 7.57 17.15
N LYS A 137 -18.58 8.59 17.63
CA LYS A 137 -17.65 8.45 18.77
C LYS A 137 -18.39 8.00 20.03
N ARG A 138 -19.60 8.49 20.27
CA ARG A 138 -20.41 8.14 21.44
C ARG A 138 -20.87 6.69 21.47
N ILE A 139 -21.18 6.12 20.31
CA ILE A 139 -21.62 4.73 20.17
C ILE A 139 -20.48 3.74 19.95
N ALA A 140 -19.27 4.24 19.67
CA ALA A 140 -18.08 3.41 19.49
C ALA A 140 -17.74 2.66 20.79
N ARG A 141 -17.20 1.46 20.63
CA ARG A 141 -16.86 0.57 21.76
C ARG A 141 -15.51 -0.08 21.50
N ALA A 142 -14.70 -0.23 22.56
CA ALA A 142 -13.47 -0.99 22.52
C ALA A 142 -13.78 -2.52 22.60
N PRO A 143 -13.48 -3.30 21.56
CA PRO A 143 -13.94 -4.70 21.45
C PRO A 143 -13.07 -5.71 22.20
N GLY A 144 -11.94 -5.29 22.79
CA GLY A 144 -10.90 -6.19 23.29
C GLY A 144 -10.19 -6.97 22.19
N LYS A 145 -9.17 -7.78 22.56
CA LYS A 145 -8.35 -8.50 21.56
C LYS A 145 -9.15 -9.42 20.62
N THR A 146 -10.06 -10.21 21.18
CA THR A 146 -10.91 -11.14 20.41
C THR A 146 -11.81 -10.36 19.44
N GLY A 147 -12.39 -9.25 19.88
CA GLY A 147 -13.24 -8.42 19.03
C GLY A 147 -12.46 -7.69 17.94
N MET A 148 -11.20 -7.30 18.17
CA MET A 148 -10.34 -6.76 17.11
C MET A 148 -10.12 -7.77 15.98
N GLY A 149 -9.79 -9.03 16.32
CA GLY A 149 -9.66 -10.10 15.32
C GLY A 149 -10.95 -10.33 14.52
N LEU A 150 -12.12 -10.26 15.18
CA LEU A 150 -13.41 -10.34 14.51
C LEU A 150 -13.69 -9.12 13.60
N ALA A 151 -13.26 -7.93 14.00
CA ALA A 151 -13.39 -6.73 13.17
C ALA A 151 -12.52 -6.80 11.90
N VAL A 152 -11.26 -7.27 12.02
CA VAL A 152 -10.40 -7.54 10.85
C VAL A 152 -11.04 -8.58 9.94
N ARG A 153 -11.54 -9.69 10.49
CA ARG A 153 -12.24 -10.69 9.71
C ARG A 153 -13.45 -10.11 8.95
N THR A 154 -14.24 -9.26 9.62
CA THR A 154 -15.40 -8.60 9.00
C THR A 154 -15.00 -7.71 7.82
N ALA A 155 -13.87 -7.00 7.91
CA ALA A 155 -13.34 -6.19 6.82
C ALA A 155 -12.87 -7.03 5.62
N LEU A 156 -12.50 -8.29 5.86
CA LEU A 156 -12.10 -9.23 4.80
C LEU A 156 -13.27 -10.04 4.24
N GLU A 157 -14.45 -9.98 4.86
CA GLU A 157 -15.60 -10.78 4.46
C GLU A 157 -16.09 -10.38 3.06
N GLY A 158 -16.23 -11.38 2.19
CA GLY A 158 -16.56 -11.16 0.78
C GLY A 158 -15.37 -11.06 -0.17
N LYS A 159 -14.13 -10.89 0.33
CA LYS A 159 -12.91 -10.83 -0.49
C LYS A 159 -12.32 -12.22 -0.80
N GLY A 160 -12.82 -13.26 -0.17
CA GLY A 160 -12.43 -14.65 -0.38
C GLY A 160 -13.41 -15.62 0.30
N ASP A 161 -13.10 -16.91 0.26
CA ASP A 161 -13.86 -17.87 1.05
C ASP A 161 -13.62 -17.68 2.56
N THR A 162 -14.55 -18.19 3.38
CA THR A 162 -14.52 -18.01 4.85
C THR A 162 -13.21 -18.48 5.49
N ARG A 163 -12.62 -19.59 5.00
CA ARG A 163 -11.38 -20.15 5.56
C ARG A 163 -10.19 -19.26 5.23
N THR A 164 -10.12 -18.77 4.02
CA THR A 164 -9.07 -17.82 3.55
C THR A 164 -9.15 -16.53 4.34
N CYS A 165 -10.34 -15.94 4.50
CA CYS A 165 -10.51 -14.73 5.30
C CYS A 165 -10.12 -14.91 6.77
N ASP A 166 -10.53 -16.02 7.41
CA ASP A 166 -10.15 -16.36 8.79
C ASP A 166 -8.64 -16.53 8.95
N PHE A 167 -8.01 -17.15 7.97
CA PHE A 167 -6.56 -17.38 7.96
C PHE A 167 -5.78 -16.07 7.84
N PHE A 168 -6.09 -15.26 6.83
CA PHE A 168 -5.40 -13.98 6.63
C PHE A 168 -5.70 -12.95 7.72
N ALA A 169 -6.89 -12.96 8.32
CA ALA A 169 -7.18 -12.12 9.48
C ALA A 169 -6.24 -12.44 10.66
N LYS A 170 -5.94 -13.72 10.91
CA LYS A 170 -4.98 -14.12 11.94
C LYS A 170 -3.55 -13.71 11.59
N LEU A 171 -3.12 -13.91 10.34
CA LEU A 171 -1.80 -13.48 9.89
C LEU A 171 -1.63 -11.97 10.00
N ALA A 172 -2.61 -11.20 9.55
CA ALA A 172 -2.62 -9.74 9.61
C ALA A 172 -2.59 -9.21 11.06
N MET A 173 -3.41 -9.79 11.96
CA MET A 173 -3.36 -9.45 13.38
C MET A 173 -2.00 -9.77 14.01
N GLY A 174 -1.43 -10.94 13.71
CA GLY A 174 -0.10 -11.32 14.19
C GLY A 174 1.00 -10.38 13.71
N ALA A 175 0.93 -9.94 12.44
CA ALA A 175 1.85 -8.97 11.88
C ALA A 175 1.69 -7.59 12.55
N ALA A 176 0.46 -7.11 12.67
CA ALA A 176 0.16 -5.81 13.28
C ALA A 176 0.55 -5.75 14.76
N GLU A 177 0.32 -6.82 15.54
CA GLU A 177 0.73 -6.89 16.95
C GLU A 177 2.26 -6.82 17.11
N ARG A 178 3.02 -7.47 16.23
CA ARG A 178 4.50 -7.40 16.23
C ARG A 178 4.99 -6.01 15.87
N LEU A 179 4.42 -5.39 14.83
CA LEU A 179 4.77 -4.04 14.40
C LEU A 179 4.46 -2.98 15.46
N ALA A 180 3.37 -3.13 16.20
CA ALA A 180 2.93 -2.16 17.21
C ALA A 180 3.87 -2.05 18.42
N GLN A 181 4.69 -3.06 18.69
CA GLN A 181 5.62 -3.07 19.82
C GLN A 181 6.72 -1.98 19.70
N GLU A 182 6.99 -1.48 18.50
CA GLU A 182 8.08 -0.52 18.24
C GLU A 182 7.64 0.93 17.96
N GLY A 183 6.35 1.24 18.01
CA GLY A 183 5.84 2.61 17.87
C GLY A 183 6.07 3.20 16.46
N GLY A 184 5.35 2.75 15.46
CA GLY A 184 5.48 3.20 14.07
C GLY A 184 4.56 4.33 13.64
N GLY A 185 4.97 5.08 12.59
CA GLY A 185 4.18 6.12 11.93
C GLY A 185 3.05 5.58 11.04
N GLU A 186 2.42 6.46 10.24
CA GLU A 186 1.23 6.10 9.43
C GLU A 186 1.50 5.09 8.31
N ASP A 187 2.71 5.07 7.71
CA ASP A 187 3.08 4.15 6.63
C ASP A 187 3.92 2.94 7.09
N PHE A 188 3.90 2.67 8.38
CA PHE A 188 4.75 1.69 9.04
C PHE A 188 4.58 0.27 8.47
N GLU A 189 3.35 -0.14 8.18
CA GLU A 189 3.01 -1.46 7.65
C GLU A 189 3.54 -1.72 6.23
N ARG A 190 3.63 -0.68 5.39
CA ARG A 190 4.13 -0.83 4.01
C ARG A 190 5.63 -1.02 3.96
N LEU A 191 6.35 -0.34 4.85
CA LEU A 191 7.81 -0.31 4.87
C LEU A 191 8.43 -1.52 5.58
N ARG A 192 7.68 -2.16 6.51
CA ARG A 192 8.23 -3.20 7.38
C ARG A 192 7.72 -4.61 7.09
N VAL A 193 6.85 -4.78 6.13
CA VAL A 193 6.38 -6.11 5.69
C VAL A 193 6.69 -6.30 4.21
N LYS A 194 7.58 -7.23 3.88
CA LYS A 194 7.82 -7.67 2.49
C LYS A 194 6.76 -8.67 2.06
N ARG A 195 6.32 -8.61 0.82
CA ARG A 195 5.37 -9.55 0.21
C ARG A 195 6.11 -10.38 -0.81
N ILE A 196 6.02 -11.71 -0.69
CA ILE A 196 6.61 -12.66 -1.64
C ILE A 196 5.53 -13.61 -2.14
N GLN A 197 5.54 -13.86 -3.45
CA GLN A 197 4.66 -14.81 -4.10
C GLN A 197 5.40 -16.11 -4.39
N VAL A 198 4.81 -17.24 -4.00
CA VAL A 198 5.33 -18.58 -4.25
C VAL A 198 4.30 -19.41 -4.99
N SER A 199 4.69 -20.00 -6.13
CA SER A 199 3.78 -20.75 -7.02
C SER A 199 3.46 -22.16 -6.55
N GLU A 200 4.03 -22.61 -5.45
CA GLU A 200 3.87 -23.94 -4.86
C GLU A 200 3.08 -23.86 -3.56
N GLY A 201 2.21 -24.85 -3.33
CA GLY A 201 1.35 -24.91 -2.15
C GLY A 201 -0.02 -24.25 -2.38
N GLU A 202 -0.87 -24.36 -1.38
CA GLU A 202 -2.19 -23.74 -1.33
C GLU A 202 -2.14 -22.38 -0.65
N ILE A 203 -3.19 -21.58 -0.82
CA ILE A 203 -3.29 -20.24 -0.22
C ILE A 203 -3.21 -20.31 1.32
N LEU A 204 -3.70 -21.38 1.93
CA LEU A 204 -3.66 -21.61 3.37
C LEU A 204 -2.29 -22.07 3.90
N ASP A 205 -1.34 -22.42 3.00
CA ASP A 205 0.06 -22.69 3.35
C ASP A 205 0.90 -21.40 3.41
N SER A 206 0.28 -20.25 3.21
CA SER A 206 0.95 -18.95 3.33
C SER A 206 1.43 -18.74 4.76
N GLU A 207 2.55 -18.04 4.92
CA GLU A 207 3.20 -17.88 6.22
C GLU A 207 3.75 -16.48 6.45
N LEU A 208 3.84 -16.07 7.70
CA LEU A 208 4.51 -14.85 8.13
C LEU A 208 5.82 -15.22 8.81
N VAL A 209 6.92 -14.73 8.26
CA VAL A 209 8.28 -15.03 8.72
C VAL A 209 8.95 -13.74 9.19
N ASP A 210 9.66 -13.80 10.32
CA ASP A 210 10.43 -12.67 10.81
C ASP A 210 11.66 -12.43 9.91
N GLY A 211 11.98 -11.16 9.66
CA GLY A 211 13.09 -10.76 8.81
C GLY A 211 12.74 -10.54 7.34
N LEU A 212 13.76 -10.24 6.56
CA LEU A 212 13.69 -10.01 5.13
C LEU A 212 14.00 -11.29 4.36
N ILE A 213 13.06 -11.72 3.53
CA ILE A 213 13.23 -12.85 2.62
C ILE A 213 13.21 -12.33 1.18
N LEU A 214 14.17 -12.74 0.37
CA LEU A 214 14.26 -12.35 -1.03
C LEU A 214 14.66 -13.52 -1.92
N PRO A 215 14.14 -13.59 -3.18
CA PRO A 215 14.56 -14.60 -4.15
C PRO A 215 15.94 -14.24 -4.72
N LYS A 216 16.93 -14.27 -3.86
CA LYS A 216 18.33 -13.95 -4.16
C LYS A 216 19.22 -15.05 -3.63
N SER A 217 20.35 -15.26 -4.30
CA SER A 217 21.42 -16.13 -3.83
C SER A 217 22.70 -15.31 -3.73
N ARG A 218 23.59 -15.73 -2.84
CA ARG A 218 24.94 -15.15 -2.72
C ARG A 218 25.65 -15.14 -4.07
N VAL A 219 26.52 -14.18 -4.29
CA VAL A 219 27.17 -13.96 -5.58
C VAL A 219 28.19 -15.02 -5.95
N ASP A 220 28.73 -15.75 -4.97
CA ASP A 220 29.64 -16.87 -5.16
C ASP A 220 29.29 -18.05 -4.24
N ILE A 221 29.40 -19.28 -4.75
CA ILE A 221 29.06 -20.52 -4.02
C ILE A 221 30.03 -20.81 -2.85
N HIS A 222 31.23 -20.28 -2.89
CA HIS A 222 32.25 -20.47 -1.84
C HIS A 222 32.06 -19.52 -0.64
N MET A 223 31.19 -18.51 -0.77
CA MET A 223 30.81 -17.68 0.37
C MET A 223 29.97 -18.47 1.35
N PRO A 224 29.99 -18.15 2.67
CA PRO A 224 29.12 -18.76 3.66
C PRO A 224 27.63 -18.64 3.28
N ASP A 225 26.88 -19.74 3.38
CA ASP A 225 25.43 -19.78 3.13
C ASP A 225 24.59 -19.60 4.38
N SER A 226 25.25 -19.65 5.55
CA SER A 226 24.62 -19.40 6.84
C SER A 226 25.63 -18.73 7.76
N ILE A 227 25.17 -17.70 8.48
CA ILE A 227 25.97 -16.91 9.43
C ILE A 227 25.08 -16.64 10.65
N ASN A 228 25.52 -17.09 11.83
CA ASN A 228 24.81 -16.90 13.09
C ASN A 228 25.30 -15.63 13.79
N GLY A 229 24.61 -14.52 13.50
CA GLY A 229 24.99 -13.19 14.01
C GLY A 229 26.21 -12.59 13.33
N GLY A 230 26.15 -11.29 13.07
CA GLY A 230 27.25 -10.59 12.42
C GLY A 230 26.90 -9.16 12.04
N LEU A 231 27.82 -8.52 11.36
CA LEU A 231 27.70 -7.13 10.91
C LEU A 231 27.36 -7.08 9.42
N VAL A 232 26.36 -6.22 9.09
CA VAL A 232 25.94 -5.99 7.70
C VAL A 232 26.25 -4.56 7.27
N ALA A 233 26.77 -4.43 6.05
CA ALA A 233 26.92 -3.15 5.35
C ALA A 233 25.94 -3.08 4.17
N ILE A 234 25.33 -1.92 3.97
CA ILE A 234 24.38 -1.66 2.88
C ILE A 234 24.94 -0.59 1.96
N LEU A 235 25.12 -0.96 0.67
CA LEU A 235 25.60 -0.05 -0.36
C LEU A 235 24.48 0.29 -1.36
N ASP A 236 24.08 1.55 -1.41
CA ASP A 236 23.18 2.10 -2.43
C ASP A 236 23.97 2.57 -3.66
N GLY A 237 24.47 1.63 -4.41
CA GLY A 237 25.32 1.84 -5.58
C GLY A 237 25.83 0.52 -6.11
N GLU A 238 26.90 0.61 -6.90
CA GLU A 238 27.60 -0.53 -7.47
C GLU A 238 28.95 -0.75 -6.77
N LEU A 239 29.37 -1.98 -6.64
CA LEU A 239 30.74 -2.37 -6.35
C LEU A 239 31.44 -2.78 -7.65
N GLU A 240 31.21 -1.98 -8.64
CA GLU A 240 31.85 -1.98 -9.94
C GLU A 240 32.52 -0.63 -10.09
N GLN A 241 33.48 -0.55 -10.96
CA GLN A 241 34.06 0.76 -11.18
C GLN A 241 33.16 1.56 -12.09
N ARG A 242 32.67 2.70 -11.61
CA ARG A 242 32.10 3.73 -12.49
C ARG A 242 33.10 3.99 -13.61
N SER A 243 32.76 3.63 -14.82
CA SER A 243 33.24 4.39 -15.96
C SER A 243 32.77 5.81 -15.67
N LEU A 244 33.72 6.73 -15.55
CA LEU A 244 33.41 8.15 -15.36
C LEU A 244 32.38 8.52 -16.42
N GLU A 245 31.16 8.87 -16.02
CA GLU A 245 30.15 9.54 -16.84
C GLU A 245 30.57 11.00 -17.14
N ILE A 246 31.84 11.21 -17.26
CA ILE A 246 32.39 12.36 -17.95
C ILE A 246 32.49 11.88 -19.37
N SER A 247 31.79 12.53 -20.29
CA SER A 247 31.93 12.45 -21.73
C SER A 247 33.31 12.98 -22.20
N ALA A 248 34.37 12.61 -21.49
CA ALA A 248 35.75 12.69 -21.89
C ALA A 248 36.07 11.27 -22.39
N SER A 249 36.08 11.06 -23.69
CA SER A 249 36.80 9.95 -24.30
C SER A 249 38.24 10.06 -23.82
N ILE A 250 38.64 9.16 -22.88
CA ILE A 250 40.08 8.98 -22.57
C ILE A 250 40.63 8.27 -23.77
N GLU A 251 41.24 9.00 -24.69
CA GLU A 251 42.08 8.42 -25.73
C GLU A 251 43.25 7.72 -25.06
N ILE A 252 43.22 6.41 -25.01
CA ILE A 252 44.30 5.59 -24.46
C ILE A 252 45.33 5.40 -25.58
N ASP A 253 46.32 6.26 -25.61
CA ASP A 253 47.34 6.30 -26.67
C ASP A 253 48.40 5.16 -26.59
N SER A 254 48.34 4.31 -25.56
CA SER A 254 49.30 3.21 -25.46
C SER A 254 48.74 2.00 -24.65
N PRO A 255 49.17 0.77 -25.01
CA PRO A 255 48.86 -0.45 -24.24
C PRO A 255 49.25 -0.38 -22.77
N GLY A 256 50.32 0.34 -22.45
CA GLY A 256 50.79 0.52 -21.06
C GLY A 256 49.87 1.38 -20.20
N ALA A 257 49.18 2.38 -20.79
CA ALA A 257 48.23 3.20 -20.07
C ALA A 257 46.95 2.43 -19.71
N LEU A 258 46.52 1.50 -20.57
CA LEU A 258 45.38 0.61 -20.30
C LEU A 258 45.67 -0.33 -19.12
N SER A 259 46.90 -0.93 -19.09
CA SER A 259 47.30 -1.82 -18.00
C SER A 259 47.39 -1.06 -16.65
N ALA A 260 48.01 0.13 -16.65
CA ALA A 260 48.10 0.96 -15.45
C ALA A 260 46.72 1.40 -14.92
N PHE A 261 45.76 1.69 -15.83
CA PHE A 261 44.39 1.99 -15.47
C PHE A 261 43.69 0.78 -14.84
N HIS A 262 43.91 -0.41 -15.40
CA HIS A 262 43.33 -1.64 -14.84
C HIS A 262 43.94 -2.00 -13.49
N GLU A 263 45.24 -1.86 -13.31
CA GLU A 263 45.91 -2.06 -12.01
C GLU A 263 45.39 -1.12 -10.93
N LYS A 264 45.18 0.15 -11.27
CA LYS A 264 44.63 1.13 -10.34
C LYS A 264 43.18 0.81 -9.97
N LYS A 265 42.44 0.22 -10.91
CA LYS A 265 41.11 -0.30 -10.68
C LYS A 265 41.10 -1.37 -9.59
N ILE A 266 41.89 -2.38 -9.76
CA ILE A 266 42.06 -3.50 -8.83
C ILE A 266 42.50 -3.01 -7.46
N GLU A 267 43.43 -2.04 -7.41
CA GLU A 267 43.90 -1.45 -6.17
C GLU A 267 42.81 -0.71 -5.39
N ASN A 268 41.96 0.05 -6.08
CA ASN A 268 40.81 0.70 -5.47
C ASN A 268 39.80 -0.31 -4.89
N LEU A 269 39.45 -1.37 -5.64
CA LEU A 269 38.58 -2.43 -5.15
C LEU A 269 39.18 -3.14 -3.93
N ARG A 270 40.51 -3.42 -3.98
CA ARG A 270 41.22 -4.00 -2.85
C ARG A 270 41.17 -3.10 -1.62
N SER A 271 41.35 -1.79 -1.79
CA SER A 271 41.21 -0.81 -0.70
C SER A 271 39.81 -0.80 -0.09
N GLN A 272 38.75 -0.78 -0.93
CA GLN A 272 37.37 -0.79 -0.50
C GLN A 272 37.03 -2.08 0.28
N ILE A 273 37.36 -3.23 -0.28
CA ILE A 273 37.11 -4.53 0.38
C ILE A 273 37.94 -4.71 1.63
N GLY A 274 39.22 -4.27 1.60
CA GLY A 274 40.08 -4.24 2.77
C GLY A 274 39.55 -3.33 3.89
N HIS A 275 38.84 -2.25 3.53
CA HIS A 275 38.15 -1.40 4.51
C HIS A 275 36.98 -2.15 5.17
N LEU A 276 36.12 -2.81 4.39
CA LEU A 276 35.01 -3.62 4.93
C LEU A 276 35.53 -4.75 5.83
N ALA A 277 36.57 -5.45 5.40
CA ALA A 277 37.20 -6.51 6.20
C ALA A 277 37.75 -6.00 7.54
N LYS A 278 38.39 -4.80 7.56
CA LYS A 278 38.87 -4.16 8.79
C LYS A 278 37.75 -3.76 9.73
N LEU A 279 36.58 -3.42 9.19
CA LEU A 279 35.37 -3.11 9.96
C LEU A 279 34.69 -4.36 10.51
N GLY A 280 35.10 -5.56 10.08
CA GLY A 280 34.51 -6.83 10.50
C GLY A 280 33.16 -7.11 9.86
N VAL A 281 32.92 -6.65 8.63
CA VAL A 281 31.68 -6.90 7.90
C VAL A 281 31.60 -8.36 7.49
N ASP A 282 30.50 -9.04 7.85
CA ASP A 282 30.21 -10.42 7.48
C ASP A 282 29.29 -10.52 6.26
N LEU A 283 28.40 -9.53 6.11
CA LEU A 283 27.39 -9.49 5.06
C LEU A 283 27.42 -8.15 4.34
N LEU A 284 27.56 -8.16 3.02
CA LEU A 284 27.48 -6.98 2.16
C LEU A 284 26.26 -7.07 1.23
N VAL A 285 25.39 -6.07 1.29
CA VAL A 285 24.24 -5.97 0.40
C VAL A 285 24.37 -4.75 -0.50
N VAL A 286 24.29 -4.98 -1.82
CA VAL A 286 24.55 -3.97 -2.85
C VAL A 286 23.30 -3.81 -3.72
N ARG A 287 22.91 -2.54 -3.99
CA ARG A 287 21.75 -2.26 -4.86
C ARG A 287 21.99 -2.70 -6.30
N ASP A 288 23.14 -2.39 -6.83
CA ASP A 288 23.45 -2.61 -8.26
C ASP A 288 24.38 -3.84 -8.45
N GLY A 289 25.35 -3.75 -9.34
CA GLY A 289 26.26 -4.85 -9.65
C GLY A 289 27.45 -4.96 -8.70
N ILE A 290 28.11 -6.12 -8.74
CA ILE A 290 29.41 -6.38 -8.10
C ILE A 290 30.31 -6.97 -9.18
N ALA A 291 31.51 -6.38 -9.38
CA ALA A 291 32.51 -6.85 -10.34
C ALA A 291 33.07 -8.23 -9.93
N ASP A 292 33.43 -9.06 -10.91
CA ASP A 292 33.93 -10.41 -10.66
C ASP A 292 35.24 -10.40 -9.83
N GLU A 293 36.09 -9.40 -10.03
CA GLU A 293 37.32 -9.21 -9.23
C GLU A 293 36.97 -8.90 -7.77
N ALA A 294 35.91 -8.10 -7.53
CA ALA A 294 35.45 -7.80 -6.19
C ALA A 294 34.81 -9.04 -5.52
N ILE A 295 34.10 -9.88 -6.25
CA ILE A 295 33.53 -11.14 -5.75
C ILE A 295 34.64 -12.05 -5.20
N ASN A 296 35.71 -12.25 -5.97
CA ASN A 296 36.85 -13.07 -5.55
C ASN A 296 37.54 -12.52 -4.28
N MET A 297 37.68 -11.19 -4.17
CA MET A 297 38.23 -10.55 -2.99
C MET A 297 37.34 -10.68 -1.77
N LEU A 298 36.02 -10.46 -1.91
CA LEU A 298 35.03 -10.64 -0.84
C LEU A 298 35.04 -12.07 -0.33
N THR A 299 35.05 -13.06 -1.23
CA THR A 299 35.12 -14.49 -0.89
C THR A 299 36.42 -14.80 -0.10
N SER A 300 37.56 -14.26 -0.50
CA SER A 300 38.85 -14.47 0.20
C SER A 300 38.86 -13.88 1.61
N HIS A 301 38.03 -12.86 1.89
CA HIS A 301 37.88 -12.27 3.22
C HIS A 301 36.71 -12.88 4.01
N GLY A 302 36.02 -13.86 3.46
CA GLY A 302 34.86 -14.51 4.12
C GLY A 302 33.60 -13.65 4.19
N ILE A 303 33.51 -12.57 3.41
CA ILE A 303 32.36 -11.68 3.37
C ILE A 303 31.33 -12.24 2.39
N THR A 304 30.13 -12.57 2.87
CA THR A 304 29.01 -12.97 2.01
C THR A 304 28.40 -11.73 1.36
N ALA A 305 28.17 -11.79 0.04
CA ALA A 305 27.67 -10.64 -0.68
C ALA A 305 26.45 -10.98 -1.55
N TYR A 306 25.55 -10.00 -1.63
CA TYR A 306 24.36 -10.03 -2.46
C TYR A 306 24.31 -8.78 -3.33
N ARG A 307 23.79 -8.92 -4.55
CA ARG A 307 23.66 -7.83 -5.53
C ARG A 307 22.23 -7.67 -6.04
N ARG A 308 21.96 -6.52 -6.68
CA ARG A 308 20.67 -6.19 -7.31
C ARG A 308 19.50 -6.19 -6.33
N PHE A 309 19.71 -5.58 -5.15
CA PHE A 309 18.62 -5.31 -4.22
C PHE A 309 17.86 -4.07 -4.64
N GLU A 310 16.53 -4.12 -4.52
CA GLU A 310 15.69 -2.97 -4.75
C GLU A 310 15.77 -1.98 -3.58
N ARG A 311 15.54 -0.70 -3.84
CA ARG A 311 15.60 0.34 -2.82
C ARG A 311 14.72 0.06 -1.60
N PRO A 312 13.45 -0.37 -1.75
CA PRO A 312 12.60 -0.71 -0.59
C PRO A 312 13.15 -1.86 0.26
N ASP A 313 13.87 -2.83 -0.35
CA ASP A 313 14.47 -3.94 0.37
C ASP A 313 15.68 -3.49 1.20
N LEU A 314 16.48 -2.55 0.67
CA LEU A 314 17.56 -1.92 1.44
C LEU A 314 17.02 -1.11 2.62
N GLU A 315 15.90 -0.41 2.44
CA GLU A 315 15.25 0.36 3.50
C GLU A 315 14.72 -0.56 4.60
N LEU A 316 14.08 -1.67 4.23
CA LEU A 316 13.65 -2.67 5.20
C LEU A 316 14.84 -3.30 5.93
N LEU A 317 15.90 -3.67 5.21
CA LEU A 317 17.13 -4.21 5.81
C LEU A 317 17.77 -3.21 6.77
N SER A 318 17.84 -1.93 6.39
CA SER A 318 18.30 -0.84 7.27
C SER A 318 17.51 -0.76 8.57
N VAL A 319 16.17 -0.88 8.48
CA VAL A 319 15.29 -0.84 9.65
C VAL A 319 15.55 -2.02 10.59
N ILE A 320 15.58 -3.26 10.08
CA ILE A 320 15.68 -4.46 10.91
C ILE A 320 17.07 -4.65 11.52
N THR A 321 18.11 -4.17 10.85
CA THR A 321 19.52 -4.33 11.30
C THR A 321 20.08 -3.07 11.96
N GLY A 322 19.49 -1.91 11.70
CA GLY A 322 20.03 -0.62 12.12
C GLY A 322 21.18 -0.11 11.25
N ALA A 323 21.52 -0.80 10.14
CA ALA A 323 22.53 -0.36 9.20
C ALA A 323 22.09 0.93 8.48
N LYS A 324 23.03 1.85 8.27
CA LYS A 324 22.77 3.00 7.40
C LYS A 324 23.05 2.64 5.94
N ILE A 325 22.21 3.16 5.06
CA ILE A 325 22.41 3.01 3.62
C ILE A 325 23.47 4.00 3.16
N SER A 326 24.63 3.50 2.75
CA SER A 326 25.75 4.30 2.27
C SER A 326 25.87 4.26 0.75
N ARG A 327 26.36 5.35 0.14
CA ARG A 327 26.66 5.40 -1.30
C ARG A 327 28.13 5.14 -1.62
N ASN A 328 28.99 5.17 -0.59
CA ASN A 328 30.42 5.00 -0.76
C ASN A 328 30.97 4.11 0.36
N ILE A 329 31.62 3.01 -0.01
CA ILE A 329 32.18 2.06 0.94
C ILE A 329 33.24 2.71 1.84
N MET A 330 34.08 3.61 1.30
CA MET A 330 35.14 4.24 2.06
C MET A 330 34.65 5.21 3.14
N GLU A 331 33.38 5.62 3.07
CA GLU A 331 32.74 6.48 4.08
C GLU A 331 32.02 5.69 5.18
N ILE A 332 31.90 4.37 5.02
CA ILE A 332 31.26 3.51 6.03
C ILE A 332 32.14 3.49 7.29
N SER A 333 31.56 3.85 8.41
CA SER A 333 32.15 3.80 9.75
C SER A 333 31.53 2.65 10.57
N PRO A 334 32.10 2.26 11.71
CA PRO A 334 31.49 1.25 12.59
C PRO A 334 30.07 1.59 13.04
N ASN A 335 29.73 2.89 13.13
CA ASN A 335 28.39 3.36 13.51
C ASN A 335 27.36 3.28 12.38
N ASP A 336 27.79 2.95 11.18
CA ASP A 336 26.93 2.82 9.99
C ASP A 336 26.62 1.36 9.68
N LEU A 337 27.28 0.43 10.38
CA LEU A 337 27.02 -1.01 10.28
C LEU A 337 25.78 -1.38 11.07
N GLY A 338 25.06 -2.36 10.58
CA GLY A 338 23.93 -2.98 11.27
C GLY A 338 24.27 -4.35 11.82
N ASP A 339 23.48 -4.79 12.79
CA ASP A 339 23.59 -6.11 13.39
C ASP A 339 22.45 -7.01 12.87
N PHE A 340 22.76 -8.23 12.45
CA PHE A 340 21.77 -9.25 12.17
C PHE A 340 21.93 -10.43 13.13
N SER A 341 20.81 -11.04 13.50
CA SER A 341 20.80 -12.19 14.43
C SER A 341 21.07 -13.50 13.70
N ASN A 342 20.59 -13.61 12.46
CA ASN A 342 20.76 -14.81 11.66
C ASN A 342 20.70 -14.48 10.17
N HIS A 343 21.48 -15.17 9.38
CA HIS A 343 21.44 -15.15 7.93
C HIS A 343 21.58 -16.57 7.41
N PHE A 344 20.72 -16.97 6.48
CA PHE A 344 20.81 -18.28 5.81
C PHE A 344 20.11 -18.27 4.46
N GLU A 345 20.55 -19.21 3.59
CA GLU A 345 19.85 -19.48 2.34
C GLU A 345 18.92 -20.68 2.50
N ARG A 346 17.67 -20.53 2.06
CA ARG A 346 16.68 -21.60 2.00
C ARG A 346 16.13 -21.74 0.59
N ARG A 347 15.91 -22.94 0.13
CA ARG A 347 15.17 -23.20 -1.11
C ARG A 347 13.67 -23.19 -0.82
N ILE A 348 12.95 -22.29 -1.47
CA ILE A 348 11.51 -22.21 -1.45
C ILE A 348 11.04 -22.50 -2.87
N SER A 349 10.34 -23.61 -3.08
CA SER A 349 10.11 -24.16 -4.42
C SER A 349 11.43 -24.37 -5.18
N ASP A 350 11.53 -23.95 -6.41
CA ASP A 350 12.74 -24.09 -7.22
C ASP A 350 13.73 -22.92 -7.11
N VAL A 351 13.41 -21.91 -6.31
CA VAL A 351 14.23 -20.70 -6.18
C VAL A 351 14.93 -20.66 -4.82
N LYS A 352 16.22 -20.33 -4.83
CA LYS A 352 16.96 -20.02 -3.60
C LYS A 352 16.55 -18.64 -3.10
N HIS A 353 16.28 -18.57 -1.80
CA HIS A 353 15.96 -17.32 -1.11
C HIS A 353 16.98 -17.07 -0.02
N THR A 354 17.45 -15.84 0.10
CA THR A 354 18.18 -15.37 1.25
C THR A 354 17.21 -14.90 2.32
N ILE A 355 17.51 -15.24 3.57
CA ILE A 355 16.76 -14.84 4.75
C ILE A 355 17.72 -14.09 5.67
N ILE A 356 17.35 -12.88 6.07
CA ILE A 356 18.13 -12.03 6.96
C ILE A 356 17.22 -11.61 8.11
N GLU A 357 17.52 -12.10 9.31
CA GLU A 357 16.81 -11.74 10.54
C GLU A 357 17.58 -10.60 11.23
N GLY A 358 16.91 -9.49 11.46
CA GLY A 358 17.51 -8.35 12.14
C GLY A 358 17.54 -8.51 13.66
N SER A 359 18.38 -7.74 14.33
CA SER A 359 18.49 -7.73 15.79
C SER A 359 17.96 -6.44 16.43
N LYS A 360 17.61 -5.41 15.65
CA LYS A 360 17.26 -4.08 16.17
C LYS A 360 15.83 -3.65 15.90
N GLY A 361 15.29 -3.93 14.74
CA GLY A 361 13.94 -3.50 14.37
C GLY A 361 13.06 -4.65 13.93
N THR A 362 11.75 -4.50 14.08
CA THR A 362 10.78 -5.48 13.60
C THR A 362 10.53 -5.27 12.12
N GLY A 363 10.84 -6.26 11.35
CA GLY A 363 10.47 -6.39 9.95
C GLY A 363 10.17 -7.84 9.66
N MET A 364 9.25 -8.06 8.73
CA MET A 364 8.80 -9.41 8.43
C MET A 364 8.50 -9.58 6.95
N THR A 365 8.37 -10.81 6.54
CA THR A 365 7.99 -11.16 5.17
C THR A 365 6.76 -12.06 5.21
N VAL A 366 5.70 -11.70 4.49
CA VAL A 366 4.59 -12.61 4.20
C VAL A 366 4.89 -13.35 2.91
N ILE A 367 4.84 -14.69 2.98
CA ILE A 367 4.96 -15.58 1.84
C ILE A 367 3.54 -16.01 1.47
N VAL A 368 3.05 -15.53 0.34
CA VAL A 368 1.72 -15.89 -0.17
C VAL A 368 1.88 -16.98 -1.22
N ARG A 369 1.25 -18.12 -0.96
CA ARG A 369 1.30 -19.33 -1.80
C ARG A 369 0.04 -19.45 -2.64
N GLY A 370 0.16 -20.08 -3.78
CA GLY A 370 -0.99 -20.33 -4.66
C GLY A 370 -0.58 -20.73 -6.06
N THR A 371 -1.34 -21.64 -6.67
CA THR A 371 -1.03 -22.23 -7.97
C THR A 371 -1.12 -21.24 -9.14
N SER A 372 -2.05 -20.25 -9.08
CA SER A 372 -2.17 -19.22 -10.10
C SER A 372 -1.67 -17.86 -9.60
N LYS A 373 -1.22 -17.01 -10.53
CA LYS A 373 -0.81 -15.63 -10.25
C LYS A 373 -1.97 -14.84 -9.63
N THR A 374 -3.17 -14.98 -10.15
CA THR A 374 -4.38 -14.29 -9.67
C THR A 374 -4.68 -14.63 -8.21
N ILE A 375 -4.59 -15.93 -7.82
CA ILE A 375 -4.80 -16.35 -6.43
C ILE A 375 -3.78 -15.69 -5.49
N ARG A 376 -2.51 -15.63 -5.91
CA ARG A 376 -1.46 -15.02 -5.09
C ARG A 376 -1.62 -13.50 -4.95
N GLU A 377 -1.98 -12.82 -6.04
CA GLU A 377 -2.24 -11.38 -6.02
C GLU A 377 -3.43 -11.03 -5.14
N GLU A 378 -4.51 -11.81 -5.22
CA GLU A 378 -5.67 -11.64 -4.36
C GLU A 378 -5.32 -11.95 -2.89
N GLY A 379 -4.54 -12.98 -2.62
CA GLY A 379 -4.03 -13.28 -1.28
C GLY A 379 -3.22 -12.13 -0.68
N ILE A 380 -2.39 -11.46 -1.48
CA ILE A 380 -1.66 -10.26 -1.04
C ILE A 380 -2.63 -9.12 -0.71
N ARG A 381 -3.64 -8.87 -1.56
CA ARG A 381 -4.65 -7.82 -1.30
C ARG A 381 -5.41 -8.08 -0.01
N ILE A 382 -5.89 -9.32 0.19
CA ILE A 382 -6.58 -9.72 1.42
C ILE A 382 -5.69 -9.51 2.65
N PHE A 383 -4.41 -9.89 2.56
CA PHE A 383 -3.45 -9.66 3.64
C PHE A 383 -3.23 -8.17 3.92
N ASP A 384 -3.02 -7.36 2.88
CA ASP A 384 -2.75 -5.93 3.00
C ASP A 384 -3.94 -5.17 3.59
N ASP A 385 -5.15 -5.51 3.18
CA ASP A 385 -6.38 -4.94 3.73
C ASP A 385 -6.54 -5.34 5.20
N GLY A 386 -6.33 -6.62 5.51
CA GLY A 386 -6.35 -7.11 6.88
C GLY A 386 -5.30 -6.45 7.77
N LEU A 387 -4.07 -6.27 7.25
CA LEU A 387 -2.98 -5.62 7.97
C LEU A 387 -3.28 -4.15 8.26
N GLY A 388 -3.80 -3.41 7.27
CA GLY A 388 -4.15 -2.01 7.44
C GLY A 388 -5.25 -1.81 8.48
N VAL A 389 -6.31 -2.62 8.45
CA VAL A 389 -7.38 -2.60 9.46
C VAL A 389 -6.86 -3.00 10.84
N ALA A 390 -6.06 -4.07 10.94
CA ALA A 390 -5.48 -4.54 12.19
C ALA A 390 -4.56 -3.48 12.82
N HIS A 391 -3.69 -2.86 12.04
CA HIS A 391 -2.80 -1.80 12.51
C HIS A 391 -3.58 -0.60 13.05
N ARG A 392 -4.66 -0.21 12.36
CA ARG A 392 -5.55 0.87 12.81
C ARG A 392 -6.25 0.54 14.11
N LEU A 393 -6.79 -0.68 14.25
CA LEU A 393 -7.46 -1.14 15.47
C LEU A 393 -6.53 -1.23 16.69
N ILE A 394 -5.27 -1.54 16.49
CA ILE A 394 -4.28 -1.55 17.58
C ILE A 394 -3.98 -0.13 18.05
N ARG A 395 -3.94 0.86 17.14
CA ARG A 395 -3.70 2.27 17.49
C ARG A 395 -4.94 2.97 18.04
N ASN A 396 -6.11 2.62 17.53
CA ASN A 396 -7.40 3.16 17.96
C ASN A 396 -8.42 2.02 18.04
N PRO A 397 -8.57 1.38 19.20
CA PRO A 397 -9.36 0.15 19.36
C PRO A 397 -10.88 0.35 19.35
N ASP A 398 -11.36 1.50 18.88
CA ASP A 398 -12.78 1.78 18.81
C ASP A 398 -13.42 1.20 17.56
N VAL A 399 -14.51 0.45 17.73
CA VAL A 399 -15.30 -0.14 16.63
C VAL A 399 -16.76 0.28 16.73
N LEU A 400 -17.40 0.37 15.57
CA LEU A 400 -18.83 0.61 15.43
C LEU A 400 -19.57 -0.70 15.09
N PRO A 401 -20.85 -0.83 15.46
CA PRO A 401 -21.70 -1.95 15.01
C PRO A 401 -21.74 -2.02 13.48
N GLY A 402 -21.45 -3.21 12.92
CA GLY A 402 -21.45 -3.48 11.48
C GLY A 402 -22.84 -3.73 10.89
N GLY A 403 -22.86 -4.29 9.64
CA GLY A 403 -24.09 -4.64 8.95
C GLY A 403 -25.00 -3.46 8.60
N GLY A 404 -24.44 -2.24 8.51
CA GLY A 404 -25.21 -1.02 8.27
C GLY A 404 -25.92 -0.45 9.52
N ALA A 405 -25.82 -1.11 10.68
CA ALA A 405 -26.50 -0.68 11.90
C ALA A 405 -26.07 0.72 12.37
N SER A 406 -24.77 1.04 12.27
CA SER A 406 -24.25 2.37 12.62
C SER A 406 -24.83 3.46 11.70
N TYR A 407 -24.92 3.20 10.40
CA TYR A 407 -25.52 4.14 9.45
C TYR A 407 -27.01 4.37 9.72
N ALA A 408 -27.77 3.31 10.01
CA ALA A 408 -29.17 3.41 10.39
C ALA A 408 -29.37 4.18 11.71
N HIS A 409 -28.48 3.96 12.69
CA HIS A 409 -28.52 4.70 13.95
C HIS A 409 -28.22 6.19 13.73
N LEU A 410 -27.16 6.51 13.00
CA LEU A 410 -26.77 7.90 12.69
C LEU A 410 -27.87 8.62 11.88
N SER A 411 -28.50 7.95 10.92
CA SER A 411 -29.64 8.52 10.20
C SER A 411 -30.78 8.90 11.13
N ARG A 412 -31.17 7.99 12.03
CA ARG A 412 -32.21 8.26 13.01
C ARG A 412 -31.86 9.40 13.96
N TYR A 413 -30.62 9.43 14.44
CA TYR A 413 -30.11 10.51 15.29
C TYR A 413 -30.18 11.86 14.58
N LEU A 414 -29.67 11.95 13.36
CA LEU A 414 -29.66 13.19 12.58
C LEU A 414 -31.07 13.68 12.23
N ARG A 415 -32.01 12.79 11.97
CA ARG A 415 -33.43 13.18 11.77
C ARG A 415 -34.00 13.81 13.04
N SER A 416 -33.68 13.28 14.21
CA SER A 416 -34.09 13.89 15.50
C SER A 416 -33.38 15.22 15.74
N PHE A 417 -32.11 15.33 15.42
CA PHE A 417 -31.33 16.56 15.53
C PHE A 417 -31.87 17.64 14.56
N ALA A 418 -32.22 17.27 13.35
CA ALA A 418 -32.78 18.18 12.35
C ALA A 418 -34.03 18.93 12.86
N LEU A 419 -34.86 18.28 13.66
CA LEU A 419 -36.04 18.93 14.27
C LEU A 419 -35.69 20.06 15.25
N SER A 420 -34.48 20.07 15.79
CA SER A 420 -34.00 21.15 16.66
C SER A 420 -33.42 22.35 15.85
N CYS A 421 -33.22 22.20 14.57
CA CYS A 421 -32.70 23.25 13.68
C CYS A 421 -33.84 24.09 13.14
N ALA A 422 -33.82 25.40 13.41
CA ALA A 422 -34.92 26.30 13.03
C ALA A 422 -34.81 26.83 11.57
N ASN A 423 -33.77 26.47 10.82
CA ASN A 423 -33.41 27.05 9.53
C ASN A 423 -33.60 26.08 8.35
N ARG A 424 -33.38 26.56 7.13
CA ARG A 424 -33.47 25.72 5.89
C ARG A 424 -32.42 24.61 5.84
N GLU A 425 -31.37 24.69 6.63
CA GLU A 425 -30.36 23.63 6.82
C GLU A 425 -30.98 22.32 7.33
N GLN A 426 -32.14 22.38 8.04
CA GLN A 426 -32.90 21.21 8.44
C GLN A 426 -33.11 20.24 7.27
N LEU A 427 -33.57 20.75 6.11
CA LEU A 427 -33.81 19.92 4.91
C LEU A 427 -32.55 19.23 4.42
N ALA A 428 -31.42 19.92 4.50
CA ALA A 428 -30.12 19.35 4.10
C ALA A 428 -29.65 18.28 5.10
N ILE A 429 -29.86 18.48 6.41
CA ILE A 429 -29.52 17.48 7.43
C ILE A 429 -30.38 16.22 7.24
N GLU A 430 -31.68 16.37 6.95
CA GLU A 430 -32.56 15.24 6.62
C GLU A 430 -32.14 14.51 5.34
N ALA A 431 -31.71 15.25 4.31
CA ALA A 431 -31.16 14.68 3.08
C ALA A 431 -29.86 13.91 3.31
N PHE A 432 -28.98 14.42 4.16
CA PHE A 432 -27.76 13.71 4.60
C PHE A 432 -28.11 12.42 5.36
N ALA A 433 -29.05 12.50 6.31
CA ALA A 433 -29.54 11.34 7.06
C ALA A 433 -30.13 10.25 6.13
N SER A 434 -30.87 10.67 5.10
CA SER A 434 -31.42 9.76 4.08
C SER A 434 -30.30 9.09 3.26
N ALA A 435 -29.24 9.81 2.92
CA ALA A 435 -28.10 9.23 2.21
C ALA A 435 -27.41 8.13 3.03
N LEU A 436 -27.31 8.26 4.35
CA LEU A 436 -26.75 7.23 5.21
C LEU A 436 -27.52 5.90 5.16
N GLU A 437 -28.84 5.94 4.94
CA GLU A 437 -29.69 4.75 4.82
C GLU A 437 -29.39 3.94 3.56
N SER A 438 -28.68 4.49 2.58
CA SER A 438 -28.30 3.77 1.36
C SER A 438 -27.43 2.54 1.65
N ILE A 439 -26.56 2.62 2.65
CA ILE A 439 -25.64 1.52 2.98
C ILE A 439 -26.38 0.28 3.52
N PRO A 440 -27.21 0.35 4.60
CA PRO A 440 -27.98 -0.81 5.01
C PRO A 440 -28.95 -1.31 3.93
N ARG A 441 -29.48 -0.42 3.08
CA ARG A 441 -30.35 -0.80 1.95
C ARG A 441 -29.58 -1.63 0.93
N VAL A 442 -28.39 -1.19 0.49
CA VAL A 442 -27.54 -1.92 -0.47
C VAL A 442 -27.11 -3.27 0.10
N LEU A 443 -26.73 -3.32 1.39
CA LEU A 443 -26.39 -4.58 2.04
C LEU A 443 -27.56 -5.58 2.09
N ALA A 444 -28.78 -5.08 2.15
CA ALA A 444 -29.98 -5.93 2.12
C ALA A 444 -30.38 -6.35 0.70
N GLU A 445 -30.07 -5.54 -0.31
CA GLU A 445 -30.32 -5.82 -1.73
C GLU A 445 -29.36 -6.87 -2.30
N ASN A 446 -28.07 -6.84 -1.88
CA ASN A 446 -27.04 -7.80 -2.28
C ASN A 446 -27.14 -9.13 -1.49
#